data_fa9dbe7a3f917a310abbcae55e4f12be
#
_entry.id   fa9dbe7a3f917a310abbcae55e4f12be
#
_cell.length_a   1.000
_cell.length_b   1.000
_cell.length_c   1.000
_cell.angle_alpha   90.00
_cell.angle_beta   90.00
_cell.angle_gamma   90.00
#
_symmetry.space_group_name_H-M   'P 1'
#
loop_
_entity.id
_entity.type
_entity.pdbx_description
1 polymer ?
#
loop_
_entity_poly.entity_id
_entity_poly.type
_entity_poly.pdbx_seq_one_letter_code
_entity_poly.pdbx_strand_id
1 'polypeptide(L)'
;PRVRLTAQMDGGGHEFGMRSGTLNVPGIVGFGRAAEIMKTEGVEESKRILALRERLRAGLWKNLDSLQLNGCLNRRLPGNLNVSFAFVEGEAMIMAIKDVAVSSGSACTSASLEPSYVLHAMGVGDDLAHSSIRFGLGRFTTEAEVDYVIDLVTSKVNKLRDMSPLYE
;
A
#
# COMPACT_ATOMS: atom_id res chain seq x y z
N PRO A 1 8.03 10.34 32.62
CA PRO A 1 6.75 11.04 32.72
C PRO A 1 5.63 10.01 32.56
N ARG A 2 4.64 10.06 33.48
CA ARG A 2 3.46 9.19 33.36
C ARG A 2 2.52 9.79 32.34
N VAL A 3 2.30 9.10 31.22
CA VAL A 3 1.24 9.45 30.28
C VAL A 3 -0.11 9.27 30.98
N ARG A 4 -0.96 10.28 30.95
CA ARG A 4 -2.34 10.22 31.41
C ARG A 4 -3.26 10.23 30.21
N LEU A 5 -4.22 9.29 30.20
CA LEU A 5 -5.26 9.23 29.17
C LEU A 5 -6.56 9.80 29.76
N THR A 6 -7.30 10.51 28.93
CA THR A 6 -8.66 10.98 29.27
C THR A 6 -9.67 10.11 28.55
N ALA A 7 -10.65 9.58 29.28
CA ALA A 7 -11.75 8.83 28.69
C ALA A 7 -12.53 9.75 27.72
N GLN A 8 -12.94 9.19 26.59
CA GLN A 8 -13.76 9.88 25.58
C GLN A 8 -15.18 9.30 25.47
N MET A 9 -15.45 8.19 26.17
CA MET A 9 -16.76 7.52 26.18
C MET A 9 -17.19 7.33 27.62
N ASP A 10 -17.99 8.25 28.12
CA ASP A 10 -18.55 8.22 29.46
C ASP A 10 -19.75 7.26 29.58
N GLY A 11 -20.04 6.80 30.79
CA GLY A 11 -21.17 5.90 31.06
C GLY A 11 -20.89 4.91 32.20
N GLY A 12 -21.17 3.63 32.00
CA GLY A 12 -21.15 2.57 33.01
C GLY A 12 -19.77 2.15 33.57
N GLY A 13 -18.70 2.89 33.30
CA GLY A 13 -17.40 2.66 33.94
C GLY A 13 -16.62 1.41 33.46
N HIS A 14 -17.00 0.80 32.34
CA HIS A 14 -16.29 -0.34 31.78
C HIS A 14 -14.83 0.02 31.42
N GLU A 15 -13.96 -0.98 31.31
CA GLU A 15 -12.55 -0.81 31.01
C GLU A 15 -11.87 0.18 31.98
N PHE A 16 -12.06 -0.02 33.28
CA PHE A 16 -11.51 0.85 34.33
C PHE A 16 -11.92 2.33 34.19
N GLY A 17 -13.11 2.59 33.67
CA GLY A 17 -13.62 3.95 33.39
C GLY A 17 -13.07 4.60 32.14
N MET A 18 -12.22 3.90 31.38
CA MET A 18 -11.57 4.46 30.19
C MET A 18 -12.43 4.40 28.92
N ARG A 19 -13.32 3.41 28.85
CA ARG A 19 -14.22 3.23 27.71
C ARG A 19 -15.51 2.55 28.16
N SER A 20 -16.53 3.32 28.34
CA SER A 20 -17.85 2.83 28.73
C SER A 20 -18.61 2.20 27.56
N GLY A 21 -19.61 1.39 27.87
CA GLY A 21 -20.46 0.67 26.92
C GLY A 21 -20.08 -0.81 26.80
N THR A 22 -21.03 -1.62 26.32
CA THR A 22 -20.86 -3.05 26.11
C THR A 22 -19.66 -3.30 25.19
N LEU A 23 -18.82 -4.28 25.55
CA LEU A 23 -17.66 -4.64 24.77
C LEU A 23 -18.04 -5.28 23.43
N ASN A 24 -17.28 -4.97 22.40
CA ASN A 24 -17.41 -5.62 21.10
C ASN A 24 -16.78 -7.03 21.13
N VAL A 25 -17.48 -7.98 21.77
CA VAL A 25 -16.99 -9.36 21.95
C VAL A 25 -16.62 -10.02 20.63
N PRO A 26 -17.43 -9.96 19.54
CA PRO A 26 -17.04 -10.53 18.25
C PRO A 26 -15.74 -9.94 17.70
N GLY A 27 -15.55 -8.63 17.80
CA GLY A 27 -14.32 -7.97 17.36
C GLY A 27 -13.10 -8.39 18.19
N ILE A 28 -13.25 -8.53 19.52
CA ILE A 28 -12.19 -8.98 20.42
C ILE A 28 -11.78 -10.41 20.10
N VAL A 29 -12.74 -11.31 19.91
CA VAL A 29 -12.50 -12.72 19.54
C VAL A 29 -11.82 -12.81 18.17
N GLY A 30 -12.32 -12.04 17.19
CA GLY A 30 -11.73 -11.98 15.85
C GLY A 30 -10.28 -11.48 15.86
N PHE A 31 -10.00 -10.43 16.63
CA PHE A 31 -8.64 -9.93 16.82
C PHE A 31 -7.71 -10.96 17.48
N GLY A 32 -8.20 -11.65 18.52
CA GLY A 32 -7.46 -12.74 19.17
C GLY A 32 -7.13 -13.87 18.20
N ARG A 33 -8.09 -14.26 17.35
CA ARG A 33 -7.87 -15.29 16.32
C ARG A 33 -6.87 -14.83 15.24
N ALA A 34 -6.95 -13.60 14.80
CA ALA A 34 -5.99 -13.02 13.85
C ALA A 34 -4.56 -13.03 14.43
N ALA A 35 -4.40 -12.67 15.70
CA ALA A 35 -3.11 -12.72 16.40
C ALA A 35 -2.55 -14.14 16.51
N GLU A 36 -3.40 -15.13 16.78
CA GLU A 36 -3.02 -16.55 16.82
C GLU A 36 -2.53 -17.02 15.44
N ILE A 37 -3.25 -16.71 14.38
CA ILE A 37 -2.86 -17.03 13.01
C ILE A 37 -1.50 -16.39 12.66
N MET A 38 -1.32 -15.12 12.99
CA MET A 38 -0.04 -14.44 12.76
C MET A 38 1.12 -15.10 13.53
N LYS A 39 0.86 -15.57 14.75
CA LYS A 39 1.87 -16.25 15.55
C LYS A 39 2.27 -17.61 14.95
N THR A 40 1.33 -18.35 14.39
CA THR A 40 1.54 -19.71 13.89
C THR A 40 2.00 -19.76 12.43
N GLU A 41 1.47 -18.89 11.58
CA GLU A 41 1.65 -18.93 10.12
C GLU A 41 2.46 -17.74 9.58
N GLY A 42 2.56 -16.64 10.35
CA GLY A 42 3.05 -15.37 9.87
C GLY A 42 4.49 -15.38 9.33
N VAL A 43 5.35 -16.25 9.84
CA VAL A 43 6.75 -16.35 9.37
C VAL A 43 6.81 -16.91 7.95
N GLU A 44 6.15 -18.03 7.69
CA GLU A 44 6.14 -18.65 6.37
C GLU A 44 5.32 -17.83 5.36
N GLU A 45 4.21 -17.29 5.81
CA GLU A 45 3.41 -16.36 5.01
C GLU A 45 4.23 -15.12 4.58
N SER A 46 4.99 -14.53 5.49
CA SER A 46 5.84 -13.38 5.20
C SER A 46 6.91 -13.70 4.15
N LYS A 47 7.51 -14.89 4.19
CA LYS A 47 8.48 -15.33 3.18
C LYS A 47 7.82 -15.46 1.79
N ARG A 48 6.65 -16.09 1.74
CA ARG A 48 5.89 -16.26 0.50
C ARG A 48 5.48 -14.91 -0.10
N ILE A 49 4.93 -14.02 0.73
CA ILE A 49 4.51 -12.69 0.30
C ILE A 49 5.71 -11.86 -0.17
N LEU A 50 6.85 -11.97 0.52
CA LEU A 50 8.10 -11.34 0.09
C LEU A 50 8.53 -11.83 -1.30
N ALA A 51 8.47 -13.12 -1.56
CA ALA A 51 8.80 -13.68 -2.88
C ALA A 51 7.87 -13.13 -3.99
N LEU A 52 6.56 -13.05 -3.72
CA LEU A 52 5.59 -12.45 -4.65
C LEU A 52 5.86 -10.96 -4.90
N ARG A 53 6.20 -10.19 -3.86
CA ARG A 53 6.59 -8.79 -4.01
C ARG A 53 7.84 -8.63 -4.88
N GLU A 54 8.86 -9.46 -4.65
CA GLU A 54 10.08 -9.41 -5.45
C GLU A 54 9.83 -9.84 -6.90
N ARG A 55 8.95 -10.80 -7.14
CA ARG A 55 8.49 -11.17 -8.48
C ARG A 55 7.83 -9.98 -9.18
N LEU A 56 6.89 -9.30 -8.52
CA LEU A 56 6.25 -8.09 -9.05
C LEU A 56 7.30 -7.01 -9.36
N ARG A 57 8.16 -6.70 -8.40
CA ARG A 57 9.22 -5.71 -8.58
C ARG A 57 10.12 -6.06 -9.76
N ALA A 58 10.66 -7.27 -9.78
CA ALA A 58 11.55 -7.70 -10.84
C ALA A 58 10.89 -7.67 -12.23
N GLY A 59 9.62 -8.08 -12.32
CA GLY A 59 8.85 -8.03 -13.56
C GLY A 59 8.64 -6.60 -14.07
N LEU A 60 8.30 -5.66 -13.19
CA LEU A 60 8.14 -4.26 -13.57
C LEU A 60 9.48 -3.66 -14.04
N TRP A 61 10.58 -3.86 -13.32
CA TRP A 61 11.91 -3.35 -13.68
C TRP A 61 12.50 -3.99 -14.92
N LYS A 62 12.09 -5.21 -15.26
CA LYS A 62 12.49 -5.87 -16.50
C LYS A 62 11.83 -5.26 -17.74
N ASN A 63 10.59 -4.82 -17.61
CA ASN A 63 9.75 -4.43 -18.73
C ASN A 63 9.58 -2.92 -18.88
N LEU A 64 9.93 -2.14 -17.86
CA LEU A 64 9.76 -0.68 -17.81
C LEU A 64 11.04 -0.02 -17.32
N ASP A 65 11.39 1.09 -17.93
CA ASP A 65 12.41 2.01 -17.46
C ASP A 65 11.82 3.12 -16.58
N SER A 66 12.65 4.06 -16.14
CA SER A 66 12.25 5.28 -15.43
C SER A 66 11.28 5.01 -14.26
N LEU A 67 11.56 3.95 -13.51
CA LEU A 67 10.87 3.58 -12.28
C LEU A 67 11.68 3.99 -11.05
N GLN A 68 11.01 4.50 -10.03
CA GLN A 68 11.61 4.76 -8.73
C GLN A 68 10.94 3.92 -7.65
N LEU A 69 11.75 3.17 -6.89
CA LEU A 69 11.28 2.51 -5.67
C LEU A 69 11.21 3.54 -4.54
N ASN A 70 10.06 3.71 -3.94
CA ASN A 70 9.87 4.60 -2.80
C ASN A 70 10.14 3.85 -1.49
N GLY A 71 11.10 4.36 -0.71
CA GLY A 71 11.54 3.78 0.56
C GLY A 71 12.62 2.70 0.43
N CYS A 72 13.04 2.17 1.56
CA CYS A 72 14.11 1.19 1.65
C CYS A 72 13.62 -0.20 1.20
N LEU A 73 14.36 -0.87 0.32
CA LEU A 73 14.02 -2.21 -0.17
C LEU A 73 13.94 -3.25 0.96
N ASN A 74 14.85 -3.17 1.93
CA ASN A 74 15.01 -4.18 2.99
C ASN A 74 14.25 -3.84 4.28
N ARG A 75 13.80 -2.59 4.47
CA ARG A 75 13.13 -2.11 5.68
C ARG A 75 11.69 -1.73 5.37
N ARG A 76 10.90 -2.73 4.97
CA ARG A 76 9.47 -2.58 4.66
C ARG A 76 8.71 -3.86 4.98
N LEU A 77 7.41 -3.76 5.08
CA LEU A 77 6.55 -4.94 5.20
C LEU A 77 6.69 -5.83 3.95
N PRO A 78 6.66 -7.17 4.10
CA PRO A 78 6.82 -8.11 3.00
C PRO A 78 5.92 -7.82 1.80
N GLY A 79 4.66 -7.50 2.04
CA GLY A 79 3.67 -7.26 0.98
C GLY A 79 3.54 -5.82 0.50
N ASN A 80 4.43 -4.91 0.91
CA ASN A 80 4.36 -3.52 0.50
C ASN A 80 5.35 -3.23 -0.63
N LEU A 81 4.86 -2.73 -1.77
CA LEU A 81 5.65 -2.19 -2.86
C LEU A 81 5.06 -0.83 -3.28
N ASN A 82 5.82 0.24 -3.11
CA ASN A 82 5.47 1.56 -3.61
C ASN A 82 6.45 1.98 -4.70
N VAL A 83 5.93 2.29 -5.88
CA VAL A 83 6.69 2.60 -7.09
C VAL A 83 6.15 3.88 -7.71
N SER A 84 7.03 4.80 -8.06
CA SER A 84 6.72 5.93 -8.92
C SER A 84 7.08 5.61 -10.37
N PHE A 85 6.19 6.00 -11.29
CA PHE A 85 6.30 5.77 -12.73
C PHE A 85 6.52 7.13 -13.40
N ALA A 86 7.77 7.49 -13.71
CA ALA A 86 8.03 8.76 -14.37
C ALA A 86 7.28 8.89 -15.70
N PHE A 87 6.88 10.14 -16.03
CA PHE A 87 6.14 10.51 -17.24
C PHE A 87 4.72 9.93 -17.32
N VAL A 88 4.16 9.47 -16.18
CA VAL A 88 2.79 8.98 -16.09
C VAL A 88 2.06 9.76 -15.00
N GLU A 89 0.86 10.20 -15.29
CA GLU A 89 -0.01 10.84 -14.30
C GLU A 89 -0.70 9.75 -13.45
N GLY A 90 -0.65 9.89 -12.11
CA GLY A 90 -1.07 8.84 -11.18
C GLY A 90 -2.56 8.49 -11.23
N GLU A 91 -3.44 9.49 -11.43
CA GLU A 91 -4.88 9.24 -11.56
C GLU A 91 -5.20 8.50 -12.86
N ALA A 92 -4.58 8.91 -13.97
CA ALA A 92 -4.72 8.23 -15.26
C ALA A 92 -4.25 6.77 -15.15
N MET A 93 -3.16 6.53 -14.41
CA MET A 93 -2.66 5.18 -14.15
C MET A 93 -3.67 4.33 -13.37
N ILE A 94 -4.24 4.84 -12.27
CA ILE A 94 -5.25 4.13 -11.47
C ILE A 94 -6.48 3.80 -12.33
N MET A 95 -6.95 4.75 -13.12
CA MET A 95 -8.09 4.53 -14.03
C MET A 95 -7.77 3.49 -15.11
N ALA A 96 -6.52 3.45 -15.59
CA ALA A 96 -6.09 2.50 -16.62
C ALA A 96 -6.00 1.05 -16.10
N ILE A 97 -5.70 0.86 -14.79
CA ILE A 97 -5.58 -0.46 -14.15
C ILE A 97 -6.74 -0.76 -13.19
N LYS A 98 -7.94 -0.30 -13.52
CA LYS A 98 -9.16 -0.41 -12.68
C LYS A 98 -9.49 -1.82 -12.18
N ASP A 99 -8.97 -2.85 -12.85
CA ASP A 99 -9.18 -4.25 -12.50
C ASP A 99 -8.25 -4.72 -11.36
N VAL A 100 -7.35 -3.85 -10.89
CA VAL A 100 -6.41 -4.12 -9.80
C VAL A 100 -6.63 -3.14 -8.65
N ALA A 101 -6.84 -3.66 -7.45
CA ALA A 101 -6.96 -2.83 -6.24
C ALA A 101 -5.58 -2.31 -5.83
N VAL A 102 -5.33 -1.04 -6.09
CA VAL A 102 -4.11 -0.30 -5.73
C VAL A 102 -4.44 0.98 -4.97
N SER A 103 -3.46 1.64 -4.43
CA SER A 103 -3.62 2.97 -3.81
C SER A 103 -2.63 3.95 -4.39
N SER A 104 -3.07 5.18 -4.63
CA SER A 104 -2.16 6.32 -4.78
C SER A 104 -1.70 6.82 -3.41
N GLY A 105 -0.64 7.63 -3.39
CA GLY A 105 -0.16 8.26 -2.16
C GLY A 105 -1.13 9.24 -1.53
N SER A 106 -2.11 9.75 -2.28
CA SER A 106 -3.06 10.81 -1.89
C SER A 106 -4.49 10.34 -1.62
N ALA A 107 -4.72 9.05 -1.41
CA ALA A 107 -6.07 8.45 -1.30
C ALA A 107 -6.98 9.03 -0.19
N CYS A 108 -6.45 9.80 0.76
CA CYS A 108 -7.23 10.40 1.84
C CYS A 108 -7.57 11.88 1.64
N THR A 109 -7.07 12.53 0.61
CA THR A 109 -7.31 13.95 0.32
C THR A 109 -7.93 14.13 -1.06
N SER A 110 -9.07 13.47 -1.29
CA SER A 110 -9.86 13.63 -2.53
C SER A 110 -10.33 15.07 -2.84
N ALA A 111 -9.93 16.04 -2.03
CA ALA A 111 -10.19 17.46 -2.22
C ALA A 111 -8.92 18.30 -2.47
N SER A 112 -7.71 17.75 -2.35
CA SER A 112 -6.47 18.45 -2.66
C SER A 112 -5.64 17.63 -3.64
N LEU A 113 -5.19 18.26 -4.70
CA LEU A 113 -4.22 17.73 -5.70
C LEU A 113 -2.80 17.58 -5.09
N GLU A 114 -2.68 17.60 -3.76
CA GLU A 114 -1.38 17.54 -3.10
C GLU A 114 -0.85 16.10 -3.04
N PRO A 115 0.42 15.88 -3.40
CA PRO A 115 1.04 14.57 -3.29
C PRO A 115 1.22 14.15 -1.83
N SER A 116 1.50 12.87 -1.62
CA SER A 116 1.67 12.32 -0.26
C SER A 116 2.77 13.06 0.52
N TYR A 117 2.40 13.68 1.64
CA TYR A 117 3.37 14.30 2.56
C TYR A 117 4.44 13.31 3.07
N VAL A 118 4.12 12.00 3.09
CA VAL A 118 5.09 10.96 3.45
C VAL A 118 6.17 10.83 2.38
N LEU A 119 5.80 10.84 1.10
CA LEU A 119 6.76 10.77 0.00
C LEU A 119 7.63 12.04 -0.03
N HIS A 120 7.05 13.21 0.20
CA HIS A 120 7.80 14.45 0.37
C HIS A 120 8.81 14.39 1.51
N ALA A 121 8.39 13.93 2.68
CA ALA A 121 9.28 13.75 3.83
C ALA A 121 10.43 12.76 3.57
N MET A 122 10.25 11.85 2.60
CA MET A 122 11.27 10.91 2.12
C MET A 122 12.16 11.50 1.01
N GLY A 123 11.93 12.74 0.59
CA GLY A 123 12.70 13.42 -0.46
C GLY A 123 12.29 13.05 -1.89
N VAL A 124 11.10 12.48 -2.08
CA VAL A 124 10.55 12.23 -3.42
C VAL A 124 9.99 13.54 -3.96
N GLY A 125 10.44 13.96 -5.15
CA GLY A 125 9.95 15.15 -5.83
C GLY A 125 8.48 15.02 -6.23
N ASP A 126 7.81 16.16 -6.46
CA ASP A 126 6.37 16.25 -6.68
C ASP A 126 5.88 15.37 -7.83
N ASP A 127 6.54 15.43 -8.99
CA ASP A 127 6.15 14.65 -10.18
C ASP A 127 6.15 13.13 -9.89
N LEU A 128 7.20 12.64 -9.22
CA LEU A 128 7.31 11.24 -8.85
C LEU A 128 6.37 10.86 -7.69
N ALA A 129 6.08 11.80 -6.79
CA ALA A 129 5.12 11.57 -5.72
C ALA A 129 3.68 11.46 -6.27
N HIS A 130 3.33 12.28 -7.26
CA HIS A 130 2.04 12.21 -7.98
C HIS A 130 1.88 10.90 -8.78
N SER A 131 2.96 10.41 -9.41
CA SER A 131 2.94 9.17 -10.20
C SER A 131 3.12 7.91 -9.37
N SER A 132 3.07 8.00 -8.04
CA SER A 132 3.30 6.86 -7.16
C SER A 132 2.09 5.95 -7.02
N ILE A 133 2.31 4.64 -7.14
CA ILE A 133 1.32 3.60 -6.88
C ILE A 133 1.83 2.65 -5.80
N ARG A 134 0.97 2.39 -4.82
CA ARG A 134 1.25 1.40 -3.79
C ARG A 134 0.50 0.10 -4.08
N PHE A 135 1.26 -0.95 -4.32
CA PHE A 135 0.77 -2.32 -4.42
C PHE A 135 0.82 -2.98 -3.04
N GLY A 136 -0.29 -3.57 -2.63
CA GLY A 136 -0.41 -4.31 -1.38
C GLY A 136 -0.68 -5.79 -1.67
N LEU A 137 0.30 -6.65 -1.33
CA LEU A 137 0.16 -8.09 -1.47
C LEU A 137 -0.21 -8.70 -0.11
N GLY A 138 -1.08 -9.68 -0.12
CA GLY A 138 -1.60 -10.29 1.10
C GLY A 138 -1.63 -11.80 1.08
N ARG A 139 -2.26 -12.36 2.10
CA ARG A 139 -2.40 -13.80 2.35
C ARG A 139 -2.93 -14.58 1.15
N PHE A 140 -3.87 -14.03 0.42
CA PHE A 140 -4.53 -14.73 -0.68
C PHE A 140 -3.98 -14.40 -2.06
N THR A 141 -2.99 -13.49 -2.15
CA THR A 141 -2.35 -13.14 -3.41
C THR A 141 -1.60 -14.35 -3.98
N THR A 142 -1.82 -14.61 -5.26
CA THR A 142 -1.23 -15.71 -6.03
C THR A 142 -0.14 -15.24 -7.00
N GLU A 143 0.69 -16.16 -7.49
CA GLU A 143 1.67 -15.86 -8.54
C GLU A 143 1.00 -15.44 -9.85
N ALA A 144 -0.10 -16.09 -10.23
CA ALA A 144 -0.83 -15.76 -11.43
C ALA A 144 -1.41 -14.33 -11.42
N GLU A 145 -1.90 -13.87 -10.26
CA GLU A 145 -2.34 -12.49 -10.09
C GLU A 145 -1.16 -11.51 -10.20
N VAL A 146 -0.01 -11.86 -9.65
CA VAL A 146 1.20 -11.02 -9.77
C VAL A 146 1.66 -10.92 -11.22
N ASP A 147 1.67 -12.02 -11.98
CA ASP A 147 2.03 -12.03 -13.39
C ASP A 147 1.04 -11.21 -14.22
N TYR A 148 -0.26 -11.37 -13.98
CA TYR A 148 -1.29 -10.54 -14.60
C TYR A 148 -1.05 -9.03 -14.33
N VAL A 149 -0.73 -8.66 -13.10
CA VAL A 149 -0.46 -7.25 -12.74
C VAL A 149 0.79 -6.73 -13.46
N ILE A 150 1.85 -7.54 -13.58
CA ILE A 150 3.07 -7.16 -14.33
C ILE A 150 2.70 -6.82 -15.78
N ASP A 151 1.98 -7.70 -16.47
CA ASP A 151 1.62 -7.53 -17.87
C ASP A 151 0.69 -6.33 -18.06
N LEU A 152 -0.34 -6.22 -17.23
CA LEU A 152 -1.30 -5.11 -17.27
C LEU A 152 -0.61 -3.76 -17.05
N VAL A 153 0.15 -3.63 -15.97
CA VAL A 153 0.86 -2.38 -15.61
C VAL A 153 1.83 -2.00 -16.71
N THR A 154 2.63 -2.94 -17.21
CA THR A 154 3.57 -2.71 -18.31
C THR A 154 2.86 -2.15 -19.55
N SER A 155 1.78 -2.81 -19.96
CA SER A 155 1.00 -2.37 -21.14
C SER A 155 0.41 -0.98 -20.94
N LYS A 156 -0.15 -0.69 -19.75
CA LYS A 156 -0.81 0.61 -19.49
C LYS A 156 0.18 1.75 -19.33
N VAL A 157 1.30 1.52 -18.65
CA VAL A 157 2.38 2.53 -18.51
C VAL A 157 2.92 2.92 -19.87
N ASN A 158 3.26 1.97 -20.73
CA ASN A 158 3.75 2.26 -22.08
C ASN A 158 2.71 3.09 -22.86
N LYS A 159 1.44 2.67 -22.85
CA LYS A 159 0.38 3.43 -23.53
C LYS A 159 0.21 4.86 -23.00
N LEU A 160 0.32 5.08 -21.69
CA LEU A 160 0.22 6.41 -21.10
C LEU A 160 1.43 7.28 -21.45
N ARG A 161 2.63 6.68 -21.48
CA ARG A 161 3.86 7.36 -21.91
C ARG A 161 3.83 7.76 -23.38
N ASP A 162 3.34 6.88 -24.27
CA ASP A 162 3.17 7.18 -25.71
C ASP A 162 2.26 8.39 -25.95
N MET A 163 1.38 8.69 -25.01
CA MET A 163 0.49 9.87 -25.06
C MET A 163 1.06 11.08 -24.32
N SER A 164 2.16 10.91 -23.60
CA SER A 164 2.77 11.98 -22.79
C SER A 164 3.75 12.80 -23.64
N PRO A 165 3.59 14.13 -23.70
CA PRO A 165 4.54 14.99 -24.42
C PRO A 165 5.90 15.11 -23.72
N LEU A 166 6.05 14.53 -22.54
CA LEU A 166 7.28 14.58 -21.72
C LEU A 166 8.14 13.31 -21.88
N TYR A 167 7.63 12.32 -22.62
CA TYR A 167 8.32 11.05 -22.85
C TYR A 167 8.74 10.96 -24.32
N GLU A 168 10.03 11.19 -24.59
CA GLU A 168 10.69 11.03 -25.90
C GLU A 168 11.68 9.87 -25.86
#